data_a133af438fd50e71524925321e542995
#
_entry.id   a133af438fd50e71524925321e542995
#
_cell.length_a   1.000
_cell.length_b   1.000
_cell.length_c   1.000
_cell.angle_alpha   90.00
_cell.angle_beta   90.00
_cell.angle_gamma   90.00
#
_symmetry.space_group_name_H-M   'P 1'
#
loop_
_entity.id
_entity.type
_entity.pdbx_description
1 polymer ?
#
loop_
_entity_poly.entity_id
_entity_poly.type
_entity_poly.pdbx_seq_one_letter_code
_entity_poly.pdbx_strand_id
1 'polypeptide(L)'
;ETQPNIEIKYKKEFGLFHFELLSDFSKFTFDSISNPLNREQEIKRSFVEPSIGMRINNRFSSTIFKVGNRSVEHDNNKNKLENKYNWVELSYKIFLEKLEKNRFSTLNPIIKLIWVDSEKDFETSIDSKLLNLNFDTLFNKNWYSGRDILFDRNRIVIGAEHSLYDYDTGYDIYFSFGKAFFENNEDIAQTFSTDKAPFISELRANLGKNIKLETSFEIASDLKKFISGHLGLIYEWEEGTDFRLRSVHKKKPRYLTS
;
A
#
# COMPACT_ATOMS: atom_id res chain seq x y z
N GLU A 1 23.30 11.62 -4.87
CA GLU A 1 23.68 10.99 -3.58
C GLU A 1 22.80 11.52 -2.47
N THR A 2 22.27 10.61 -1.60
CA THR A 2 21.59 10.97 -0.36
C THR A 2 22.62 11.00 0.77
N GLN A 3 22.77 12.12 1.45
CA GLN A 3 23.62 12.22 2.66
C GLN A 3 22.76 12.04 3.92
N PRO A 4 23.38 11.84 5.12
CA PRO A 4 22.78 11.12 6.23
C PRO A 4 21.36 11.56 6.51
N ASN A 5 20.48 10.60 6.44
CA ASN A 5 19.09 10.77 6.84
C ASN A 5 18.99 10.58 8.34
N ILE A 6 18.41 11.54 9.03
CA ILE A 6 18.02 11.38 10.42
C ILE A 6 16.54 10.99 10.43
N GLU A 7 16.25 9.77 10.81
CA GLU A 7 14.90 9.28 10.95
C GLU A 7 14.55 9.09 12.42
N ILE A 8 13.42 9.65 12.84
CA ILE A 8 12.88 9.50 14.18
C ILE A 8 11.54 8.79 14.07
N LYS A 9 11.44 7.65 14.74
CA LYS A 9 10.19 6.91 14.90
C LYS A 9 9.89 6.79 16.38
N TYR A 10 8.77 7.35 16.81
CA TYR A 10 8.30 7.22 18.16
C TYR A 10 6.88 6.67 18.15
N LYS A 11 6.65 5.63 18.95
CA LYS A 11 5.34 5.03 19.16
C LYS A 11 5.11 4.81 20.64
N LYS A 12 3.95 5.19 21.13
CA LYS A 12 3.53 4.94 22.51
C LYS A 12 2.07 4.54 22.56
N GLU A 13 1.78 3.52 23.36
CA GLU A 13 0.42 2.99 23.57
C GLU A 13 -0.04 3.30 25.00
N PHE A 14 -1.30 3.69 25.15
CA PHE A 14 -1.94 3.98 26.45
C PHE A 14 -3.36 3.40 26.44
N GLY A 15 -3.48 2.16 26.85
CA GLY A 15 -4.75 1.44 26.83
C GLY A 15 -5.28 1.29 25.40
N LEU A 16 -6.41 1.91 25.09
CA LEU A 16 -7.03 1.87 23.76
C LEU A 16 -6.38 2.84 22.76
N PHE A 17 -5.62 3.82 23.25
CA PHE A 17 -5.05 4.87 22.44
C PHE A 17 -3.59 4.57 22.10
N HIS A 18 -3.14 5.08 20.96
CA HIS A 18 -1.74 5.08 20.58
C HIS A 18 -1.38 6.41 19.93
N PHE A 19 -0.17 6.85 20.17
CA PHE A 19 0.45 8.00 19.53
C PHE A 19 1.61 7.52 18.69
N GLU A 20 1.73 8.03 17.46
CA GLU A 20 2.85 7.78 16.56
C GLU A 20 3.40 9.11 16.06
N LEU A 21 4.73 9.24 16.04
CA LEU A 21 5.44 10.35 15.41
C LEU A 21 6.49 9.77 14.46
N LEU A 22 6.38 10.15 13.21
CA LEU A 22 7.41 9.90 12.19
C LEU A 22 8.02 11.24 11.82
N SER A 23 9.34 11.30 11.77
CA SER A 23 10.07 12.49 11.31
C SER A 23 11.31 12.07 10.55
N ASP A 24 11.68 12.84 9.54
CA ASP A 24 12.82 12.58 8.68
C ASP A 24 13.45 13.89 8.21
N PHE A 25 14.77 13.95 8.23
CA PHE A 25 15.55 15.02 7.66
C PHE A 25 16.53 14.42 6.66
N SER A 26 16.39 14.80 5.41
CA SER A 26 17.17 14.22 4.30
C SER A 26 17.74 15.32 3.41
N LYS A 27 18.93 15.07 2.89
CA LYS A 27 19.58 15.92 1.91
C LYS A 27 19.77 15.16 0.60
N PHE A 28 19.29 15.71 -0.50
CA PHE A 28 19.43 15.16 -1.84
C PHE A 28 20.35 16.06 -2.67
N THR A 29 21.34 15.48 -3.31
CA THR A 29 22.23 16.16 -4.25
C THR A 29 22.04 15.57 -5.64
N PHE A 30 21.73 16.39 -6.61
CA PHE A 30 21.52 15.99 -8.00
C PHE A 30 22.65 16.50 -8.87
N ASP A 31 23.35 15.60 -9.54
CA ASP A 31 24.28 15.94 -10.61
C ASP A 31 23.49 16.34 -11.84
N SER A 32 23.52 17.60 -12.21
CA SER A 32 22.82 18.04 -13.40
C SER A 32 23.64 17.74 -14.64
N ILE A 33 23.49 16.54 -15.18
CA ILE A 33 24.07 16.12 -16.48
C ILE A 33 23.55 16.97 -17.64
N SER A 34 22.45 17.69 -17.45
CA SER A 34 21.75 18.45 -18.50
C SER A 34 21.83 19.97 -18.36
N ASN A 35 22.54 20.50 -17.38
CA ASN A 35 22.65 21.95 -17.19
C ASN A 35 24.06 22.43 -17.53
N PRO A 36 24.25 23.28 -18.59
CA PRO A 36 25.57 23.74 -19.02
C PRO A 36 26.32 24.60 -17.97
N LEU A 37 25.72 24.88 -16.82
CA LEU A 37 26.33 25.63 -15.74
C LEU A 37 26.91 24.79 -14.60
N ASN A 38 26.91 23.45 -14.72
CA ASN A 38 27.52 22.50 -13.77
C ASN A 38 27.26 22.84 -12.28
N ARG A 39 26.06 23.27 -11.92
CA ARG A 39 25.69 23.55 -10.53
C ARG A 39 24.98 22.34 -9.97
N GLU A 40 25.60 21.70 -9.01
CA GLU A 40 24.94 20.73 -8.13
C GLU A 40 23.69 21.38 -7.54
N GLN A 41 22.55 20.75 -7.72
CA GLN A 41 21.31 21.19 -7.10
C GLN A 41 21.11 20.39 -5.81
N GLU A 42 21.12 21.10 -4.69
CA GLU A 42 20.89 20.56 -3.37
C GLU A 42 19.46 20.86 -2.94
N ILE A 43 18.75 19.83 -2.47
CA ILE A 43 17.42 19.94 -1.86
C ILE A 43 17.48 19.31 -0.47
N LYS A 44 17.10 20.07 0.54
CA LYS A 44 16.89 19.59 1.91
C LYS A 44 15.42 19.31 2.11
N ARG A 45 15.09 18.13 2.61
CA ARG A 45 13.74 17.78 2.99
C ARG A 45 13.61 17.68 4.50
N SER A 46 12.58 18.28 5.04
CA SER A 46 12.07 17.93 6.37
C SER A 46 10.67 17.33 6.27
N PHE A 47 10.46 16.25 6.97
CA PHE A 47 9.19 15.51 7.02
C PHE A 47 8.80 15.29 8.47
N VAL A 48 7.54 15.58 8.81
CA VAL A 48 6.98 15.32 10.14
C VAL A 48 5.56 14.81 9.98
N GLU A 49 5.25 13.70 10.63
CA GLU A 49 3.90 13.12 10.64
C GLU A 49 3.53 12.63 12.06
N PRO A 50 2.94 13.49 12.90
CA PRO A 50 2.28 13.07 14.14
C PRO A 50 0.91 12.45 13.84
N SER A 51 0.56 11.43 14.62
CA SER A 51 -0.79 10.86 14.58
C SER A 51 -1.21 10.30 15.94
N ILE A 52 -2.51 10.32 16.16
CA ILE A 52 -3.14 9.65 17.30
C ILE A 52 -4.20 8.68 16.79
N GLY A 53 -4.31 7.55 17.44
CA GLY A 53 -5.30 6.55 17.08
C GLY A 53 -5.91 5.86 18.28
N MET A 54 -7.01 5.19 18.03
CA MET A 54 -7.71 4.35 18.97
C MET A 54 -7.94 2.99 18.35
N ARG A 55 -7.71 1.92 19.10
CA ARG A 55 -7.98 0.55 18.69
C ARG A 55 -8.91 -0.13 19.68
N ILE A 56 -10.02 -0.64 19.17
CA ILE A 56 -11.00 -1.42 19.95
C ILE A 56 -11.03 -2.81 19.32
N ASN A 57 -10.62 -3.81 20.10
CA ASN A 57 -10.66 -5.21 19.70
C ASN A 57 -11.65 -5.95 20.59
N ASN A 58 -12.48 -6.76 19.98
CA ASN A 58 -13.26 -7.77 20.65
C ASN A 58 -13.06 -9.13 19.97
N ARG A 59 -13.73 -10.18 20.45
CA ARG A 59 -13.59 -11.54 19.92
C ARG A 59 -13.93 -11.62 18.41
N PHE A 60 -14.86 -10.78 17.94
CA PHE A 60 -15.44 -10.90 16.60
C PHE A 60 -15.05 -9.78 15.66
N SER A 61 -14.45 -8.70 16.18
CA SER A 61 -14.09 -7.56 15.33
C SER A 61 -12.96 -6.71 15.89
N SER A 62 -12.33 -5.96 14.99
CA SER A 62 -11.35 -4.92 15.29
C SER A 62 -11.77 -3.62 14.63
N THR A 63 -11.82 -2.54 15.40
CA THR A 63 -12.02 -1.18 14.91
C THR A 63 -10.77 -0.38 15.18
N ILE A 64 -10.26 0.30 14.16
CA ILE A 64 -9.09 1.19 14.28
C ILE A 64 -9.51 2.55 13.72
N PHE A 65 -9.38 3.57 14.53
CA PHE A 65 -9.53 4.96 14.13
C PHE A 65 -8.19 5.68 14.29
N LYS A 66 -7.78 6.46 13.30
CA LYS A 66 -6.56 7.28 13.35
C LYS A 66 -6.81 8.63 12.72
N VAL A 67 -6.20 9.65 13.30
CA VAL A 67 -6.08 10.98 12.71
C VAL A 67 -4.65 11.44 12.78
N GLY A 68 -4.23 12.23 11.83
CA GLY A 68 -2.89 12.78 11.83
C GLY A 68 -2.74 13.93 10.84
N ASN A 69 -1.59 14.54 10.95
CA ASN A 69 -1.14 15.58 10.04
C ASN A 69 0.20 15.15 9.44
N ARG A 70 0.47 15.50 8.21
CA ARG A 70 1.77 15.32 7.56
C ARG A 70 2.19 16.67 6.98
N SER A 71 3.41 17.11 7.29
CA SER A 71 4.06 18.22 6.65
C SER A 71 5.34 17.75 5.99
N VAL A 72 5.54 18.15 4.74
CA VAL A 72 6.74 17.88 3.96
C VAL A 72 7.24 19.21 3.39
N GLU A 73 8.43 19.58 3.76
CA GLU A 73 9.07 20.81 3.33
C GLU A 73 10.30 20.50 2.48
N HIS A 74 10.41 21.17 1.35
CA HIS A 74 11.58 21.16 0.48
C HIS A 74 12.23 22.53 0.46
N ASP A 75 13.50 22.62 0.85
CA ASP A 75 14.33 23.82 0.80
C ASP A 75 15.47 23.60 -0.22
N ASN A 76 15.48 24.40 -1.27
CA ASN A 76 16.49 24.38 -2.32
C ASN A 76 17.41 25.62 -2.31
N ASN A 77 17.60 26.26 -1.16
CA ASN A 77 18.36 27.49 -0.95
C ASN A 77 17.81 28.75 -1.65
N LYS A 78 16.78 28.62 -2.47
CA LYS A 78 16.13 29.76 -3.17
C LYS A 78 14.66 29.87 -2.77
N ASN A 79 14.00 28.74 -2.68
CA ASN A 79 12.59 28.65 -2.40
C ASN A 79 12.35 27.54 -1.36
N LYS A 80 11.43 27.84 -0.46
CA LYS A 80 10.89 26.91 0.51
C LYS A 80 9.48 26.56 0.08
N LEU A 81 9.23 25.30 -0.20
CA LEU A 81 7.94 24.77 -0.65
C LEU A 81 7.44 23.77 0.39
N GLU A 82 6.17 23.80 0.71
CA GLU A 82 5.58 22.95 1.75
C GLU A 82 4.30 22.28 1.26
N ASN A 83 4.20 20.96 1.47
CA ASN A 83 2.96 20.23 1.33
C ASN A 83 2.42 19.83 2.71
N LYS A 84 1.17 20.12 2.97
CA LYS A 84 0.45 19.75 4.18
C LYS A 84 -0.70 18.82 3.88
N TYR A 85 -0.88 17.83 4.73
CA TYR A 85 -1.96 16.86 4.62
C TYR A 85 -2.58 16.62 6.00
N ASN A 86 -3.88 16.81 6.11
CA ASN A 86 -4.66 16.34 7.25
C ASN A 86 -5.37 15.05 6.84
N TRP A 87 -5.32 14.02 7.65
CA TRP A 87 -5.90 12.76 7.27
C TRP A 87 -6.63 12.06 8.43
N VAL A 88 -7.64 11.30 8.05
CA VAL A 88 -8.43 10.46 8.94
C VAL A 88 -8.56 9.07 8.33
N GLU A 89 -8.41 8.05 9.15
CA GLU A 89 -8.63 6.66 8.79
C GLU A 89 -9.59 6.00 9.78
N LEU A 90 -10.58 5.28 9.28
CA LEU A 90 -11.42 4.38 10.05
C LEU A 90 -11.41 3.01 9.38
N SER A 91 -10.97 1.98 10.10
CA SER A 91 -10.95 0.60 9.63
C SER A 91 -11.79 -0.28 10.54
N TYR A 92 -12.60 -1.12 9.94
CA TYR A 92 -13.38 -2.14 10.63
C TYR A 92 -13.15 -3.51 9.99
N LYS A 93 -12.76 -4.49 10.78
CA LYS A 93 -12.52 -5.87 10.35
C LYS A 93 -13.34 -6.82 11.22
N ILE A 94 -14.04 -7.73 10.59
CA ILE A 94 -14.80 -8.80 11.27
C ILE A 94 -13.97 -10.07 11.21
N PHE A 95 -14.03 -10.89 12.26
CA PHE A 95 -13.38 -12.20 12.35
C PHE A 95 -14.46 -13.27 12.42
N LEU A 96 -14.61 -14.03 11.34
CA LEU A 96 -15.50 -15.19 11.29
C LEU A 96 -14.62 -16.42 11.20
N GLU A 97 -14.80 -17.33 12.14
CA GLU A 97 -14.02 -18.54 12.27
C GLU A 97 -14.94 -19.77 12.23
N LYS A 98 -14.51 -20.80 11.53
CA LYS A 98 -15.19 -22.08 11.50
C LYS A 98 -14.17 -23.20 11.74
N LEU A 99 -14.41 -24.00 12.76
CA LEU A 99 -13.64 -25.21 13.03
C LEU A 99 -14.54 -26.44 12.67
N GLU A 100 -14.10 -27.20 11.73
CA GLU A 100 -14.63 -28.52 11.40
C GLU A 100 -13.62 -29.57 11.86
N LYS A 101 -14.03 -30.85 11.88
CA LYS A 101 -13.24 -31.94 12.46
C LYS A 101 -11.74 -31.88 12.13
N ASN A 102 -11.39 -31.61 10.87
CA ASN A 102 -10.01 -31.61 10.37
C ASN A 102 -9.66 -30.37 9.59
N ARG A 103 -10.50 -29.31 9.67
CA ARG A 103 -10.30 -28.05 8.91
C ARG A 103 -10.59 -26.85 9.79
N PHE A 104 -9.73 -25.88 9.68
CA PHE A 104 -9.94 -24.54 10.24
C PHE A 104 -10.06 -23.53 9.11
N SER A 105 -11.10 -22.72 9.13
CA SER A 105 -11.24 -21.66 8.15
C SER A 105 -11.60 -20.33 8.80
N THR A 106 -11.11 -19.25 8.22
CA THR A 106 -11.45 -17.89 8.63
C THR A 106 -11.96 -17.10 7.43
N LEU A 107 -12.90 -16.19 7.67
CA LEU A 107 -13.33 -15.19 6.70
C LEU A 107 -13.35 -13.84 7.41
N ASN A 108 -12.56 -12.89 6.91
CA ASN A 108 -12.38 -11.60 7.53
C ASN A 108 -12.77 -10.47 6.57
N PRO A 109 -14.04 -10.07 6.51
CA PRO A 109 -14.45 -8.85 5.81
C PRO A 109 -13.81 -7.62 6.42
N ILE A 110 -13.38 -6.70 5.56
CA ILE A 110 -12.68 -5.45 5.93
C ILE A 110 -13.32 -4.29 5.18
N ILE A 111 -13.60 -3.22 5.89
CA ILE A 111 -13.93 -1.92 5.31
C ILE A 111 -13.01 -0.87 5.90
N LYS A 112 -12.47 0.00 5.06
CA LYS A 112 -11.64 1.12 5.48
C LYS A 112 -12.08 2.40 4.78
N LEU A 113 -12.29 3.45 5.58
CA LEU A 113 -12.53 4.80 5.12
C LEU A 113 -11.23 5.59 5.27
N ILE A 114 -10.84 6.31 4.24
CA ILE A 114 -9.67 7.17 4.23
C ILE A 114 -10.09 8.51 3.68
N TRP A 115 -9.91 9.54 4.48
CA TRP A 115 -10.16 10.92 4.11
C TRP A 115 -8.86 11.71 4.24
N VAL A 116 -8.54 12.52 3.22
CA VAL A 116 -7.33 13.34 3.16
C VAL A 116 -7.69 14.70 2.60
N ASP A 117 -7.32 15.72 3.35
CA ASP A 117 -7.34 17.11 2.92
C ASP A 117 -5.90 17.61 2.73
N SER A 118 -5.61 18.29 1.63
CA SER A 118 -4.25 18.64 1.26
C SER A 118 -4.11 20.08 0.77
N GLU A 119 -3.05 20.74 1.22
CA GLU A 119 -2.52 21.99 0.68
C GLU A 119 -1.14 21.69 0.07
N LYS A 120 -0.93 22.00 -1.21
CA LYS A 120 0.28 21.63 -1.93
C LYS A 120 0.90 22.80 -2.64
N ASP A 121 2.17 23.05 -2.37
CA ASP A 121 3.01 23.97 -3.12
C ASP A 121 3.76 23.28 -4.28
N PHE A 122 3.85 21.94 -4.23
CA PHE A 122 4.55 21.17 -5.26
C PHE A 122 3.86 19.82 -5.52
N GLU A 123 3.87 19.39 -6.77
CA GLU A 123 3.36 18.07 -7.21
C GLU A 123 4.47 17.09 -7.54
N THR A 124 5.69 17.59 -7.75
CA THR A 124 6.84 16.76 -8.10
C THR A 124 7.46 16.11 -6.88
N SER A 125 7.77 14.84 -6.98
CA SER A 125 8.37 14.05 -5.91
C SER A 125 9.82 13.70 -6.22
N ILE A 126 10.66 13.72 -5.21
CA ILE A 126 12.05 13.27 -5.28
C ILE A 126 12.13 11.76 -5.06
N ASP A 127 11.38 11.23 -4.09
CA ASP A 127 11.49 9.85 -3.62
C ASP A 127 10.20 9.03 -3.73
N SER A 128 9.10 9.64 -4.16
CA SER A 128 7.80 8.97 -4.14
C SER A 128 7.42 8.44 -5.52
N LYS A 129 7.12 7.15 -5.60
CA LYS A 129 6.58 6.48 -6.78
C LYS A 129 5.29 5.77 -6.41
N LEU A 130 4.33 5.77 -7.33
CA LEU A 130 3.11 4.98 -7.15
C LEU A 130 3.47 3.50 -6.99
N LEU A 131 2.98 2.90 -5.91
CA LEU A 131 3.20 1.48 -5.62
C LEU A 131 2.38 0.60 -6.57
N ASN A 132 2.89 -0.58 -6.85
CA ASN A 132 2.04 -1.62 -7.41
C ASN A 132 1.01 -2.01 -6.34
N LEU A 133 -0.26 -1.96 -6.70
CA LEU A 133 -1.32 -2.33 -5.79
C LEU A 133 -1.33 -3.84 -5.58
N ASN A 134 -1.36 -4.23 -4.34
CA ASN A 134 -1.69 -5.56 -3.87
C ASN A 134 -2.75 -5.44 -2.78
N PHE A 135 -3.21 -6.54 -2.23
CA PHE A 135 -4.27 -6.50 -1.22
C PHE A 135 -3.88 -5.65 -0.01
N ASP A 136 -2.68 -5.80 0.52
CA ASP A 136 -2.22 -5.06 1.68
C ASP A 136 -2.06 -3.57 1.38
N THR A 137 -1.43 -3.22 0.23
CA THR A 137 -1.24 -1.82 -0.16
C THR A 137 -2.54 -1.12 -0.50
N LEU A 138 -3.58 -1.84 -0.94
CA LEU A 138 -4.90 -1.29 -1.21
C LEU A 138 -5.49 -0.60 0.04
N PHE A 139 -5.26 -1.18 1.23
CA PHE A 139 -5.72 -0.64 2.51
C PHE A 139 -4.74 0.37 3.14
N ASN A 140 -3.60 0.65 2.53
CA ASN A 140 -2.69 1.66 3.04
C ASN A 140 -3.24 3.06 2.80
N LYS A 141 -2.99 3.97 3.74
CA LYS A 141 -3.29 5.39 3.60
C LYS A 141 -2.55 5.98 2.40
N ASN A 142 -1.27 5.66 2.26
CA ASN A 142 -0.45 6.15 1.16
C ASN A 142 -0.20 5.04 0.14
N TRP A 143 -0.49 5.33 -1.13
CA TRP A 143 -0.17 4.47 -2.26
C TRP A 143 1.13 4.85 -2.98
N TYR A 144 1.82 5.87 -2.49
CA TYR A 144 3.16 6.20 -2.93
C TYR A 144 4.20 5.58 -1.99
N SER A 145 5.33 5.19 -2.56
CA SER A 145 6.49 4.77 -1.77
C SER A 145 7.17 5.93 -1.02
N GLY A 146 7.94 6.40 -0.66
CA GLY A 146 8.55 7.62 -0.14
C GLY A 146 7.64 8.48 0.74
N ARG A 147 8.11 9.69 0.98
CA ARG A 147 7.52 10.60 1.96
C ARG A 147 7.02 11.91 1.41
N ASP A 148 7.44 12.28 0.20
CA ASP A 148 7.15 13.59 -0.38
C ASP A 148 5.65 13.78 -0.65
N ILE A 149 4.99 12.74 -1.10
CA ILE A 149 3.59 12.79 -1.51
C ILE A 149 2.76 11.81 -0.69
N LEU A 150 1.63 12.25 -0.21
CA LEU A 150 0.55 11.40 0.30
C LEU A 150 -0.51 11.25 -0.79
N PHE A 151 -1.06 10.05 -0.95
CA PHE A 151 -2.19 9.82 -1.85
C PHE A 151 -3.45 10.48 -1.28
N ASP A 152 -3.74 11.67 -1.78
CA ASP A 152 -4.72 12.62 -1.26
C ASP A 152 -6.13 12.44 -1.84
N ARG A 153 -6.56 11.21 -2.05
CA ARG A 153 -7.90 10.91 -2.53
C ARG A 153 -8.74 10.28 -1.43
N ASN A 154 -9.92 10.86 -1.22
CA ASN A 154 -10.94 10.31 -0.34
C ASN A 154 -11.47 9.01 -0.92
N ARG A 155 -11.47 7.95 -0.11
CA ARG A 155 -11.86 6.64 -0.58
C ARG A 155 -12.41 5.72 0.48
N ILE A 156 -13.24 4.81 0.03
CA ILE A 156 -13.71 3.66 0.78
C ILE A 156 -13.02 2.44 0.17
N VAL A 157 -12.36 1.62 0.99
CA VAL A 157 -11.76 0.36 0.57
C VAL A 157 -12.56 -0.77 1.21
N ILE A 158 -13.03 -1.71 0.39
CA ILE A 158 -13.77 -2.89 0.83
C ILE A 158 -13.02 -4.12 0.34
N GLY A 159 -12.91 -5.12 1.20
CA GLY A 159 -12.29 -6.39 0.84
C GLY A 159 -12.57 -7.48 1.84
N ALA A 160 -12.04 -8.64 1.58
CA ALA A 160 -12.08 -9.77 2.50
C ALA A 160 -10.85 -10.65 2.34
N GLU A 161 -10.47 -11.29 3.42
CA GLU A 161 -9.46 -12.33 3.50
C GLU A 161 -10.14 -13.63 3.89
N HIS A 162 -9.73 -14.72 3.28
CA HIS A 162 -10.15 -16.07 3.64
C HIS A 162 -8.92 -16.95 3.79
N SER A 163 -8.85 -17.71 4.88
CA SER A 163 -7.82 -18.74 5.08
C SER A 163 -8.50 -20.08 5.34
N LEU A 164 -7.92 -21.10 4.78
CA LEU A 164 -8.31 -22.50 4.99
C LEU A 164 -7.08 -23.32 5.30
N TYR A 165 -7.09 -23.99 6.45
CA TYR A 165 -6.07 -24.94 6.84
C TYR A 165 -6.71 -26.32 7.02
N ASP A 166 -6.15 -27.34 6.34
CA ASP A 166 -6.59 -28.73 6.43
C ASP A 166 -5.52 -29.54 7.19
N TYR A 167 -5.89 -30.04 8.37
CA TYR A 167 -4.96 -30.75 9.26
C TYR A 167 -4.53 -32.12 8.73
N ASP A 168 -5.35 -32.78 7.90
CA ASP A 168 -5.04 -34.11 7.36
C ASP A 168 -4.01 -34.03 6.23
N THR A 169 -4.16 -33.06 5.35
CA THR A 169 -3.31 -32.90 4.18
C THR A 169 -2.16 -31.91 4.40
N GLY A 170 -2.27 -31.06 5.44
CA GLY A 170 -1.36 -29.94 5.67
C GLY A 170 -1.49 -28.83 4.61
N TYR A 171 -2.63 -28.76 3.92
CA TYR A 171 -2.88 -27.68 2.96
C TYR A 171 -3.23 -26.40 3.70
N ASP A 172 -2.61 -25.31 3.27
CA ASP A 172 -2.84 -23.96 3.75
C ASP A 172 -3.13 -23.07 2.55
N ILE A 173 -4.35 -22.57 2.47
CA ILE A 173 -4.82 -21.74 1.35
C ILE A 173 -5.27 -20.41 1.91
N TYR A 174 -4.69 -19.34 1.39
CA TYR A 174 -5.08 -17.96 1.65
C TYR A 174 -5.57 -17.32 0.37
N PHE A 175 -6.73 -16.69 0.44
CA PHE A 175 -7.31 -15.92 -0.64
C PHE A 175 -7.74 -14.55 -0.13
N SER A 176 -7.45 -13.50 -0.89
CA SER A 176 -7.94 -12.17 -0.58
C SER A 176 -8.41 -11.44 -1.83
N PHE A 177 -9.37 -10.55 -1.65
CA PHE A 177 -9.83 -9.66 -2.70
C PHE A 177 -10.27 -8.33 -2.12
N GLY A 178 -10.14 -7.27 -2.90
CA GLY A 178 -10.55 -5.95 -2.47
C GLY A 178 -10.65 -4.95 -3.62
N LYS A 179 -11.29 -3.83 -3.31
CA LYS A 179 -11.47 -2.71 -4.23
C LYS A 179 -11.56 -1.40 -3.47
N ALA A 180 -10.99 -0.33 -4.06
CA ALA A 180 -11.19 1.03 -3.61
C ALA A 180 -12.28 1.73 -4.44
N PHE A 181 -13.08 2.56 -3.77
CA PHE A 181 -14.09 3.43 -4.35
C PHE A 181 -13.73 4.86 -3.97
N PHE A 182 -13.69 5.75 -4.94
CA PHE A 182 -13.30 7.15 -4.75
C PHE A 182 -14.52 8.06 -4.81
N GLU A 183 -14.44 9.18 -4.10
CA GLU A 183 -15.47 10.21 -4.13
C GLU A 183 -15.58 10.85 -5.52
N ASN A 184 -14.43 11.18 -6.14
CA ASN A 184 -14.34 11.73 -7.49
C ASN A 184 -13.55 10.82 -8.42
N ASN A 185 -14.14 10.44 -9.55
CA ASN A 185 -13.52 9.50 -10.50
C ASN A 185 -12.65 10.18 -11.58
N GLU A 186 -12.73 11.51 -11.75
CA GLU A 186 -12.10 12.21 -12.87
C GLU A 186 -10.56 12.12 -12.88
N ASP A 187 -9.95 12.09 -11.70
CA ASP A 187 -8.48 12.03 -11.59
C ASP A 187 -7.90 10.62 -11.52
N ILE A 188 -8.75 9.60 -11.49
CA ILE A 188 -8.32 8.21 -11.37
C ILE A 188 -7.73 7.71 -12.69
N ALA A 189 -8.21 8.22 -13.81
CA ALA A 189 -7.69 7.87 -15.13
C ALA A 189 -6.21 8.22 -15.31
N GLN A 190 -5.73 9.26 -14.63
CA GLN A 190 -4.31 9.65 -14.62
C GLN A 190 -3.46 8.71 -13.75
N THR A 191 -4.02 8.19 -12.67
CA THR A 191 -3.32 7.32 -11.72
C THR A 191 -3.33 5.85 -12.17
N PHE A 192 -4.47 5.43 -12.72
CA PHE A 192 -4.67 4.07 -13.24
C PHE A 192 -5.01 4.17 -14.72
N SER A 193 -4.56 3.20 -15.51
CA SER A 193 -4.93 3.10 -16.93
C SER A 193 -6.43 2.82 -17.19
N THR A 194 -7.28 3.06 -16.21
CA THR A 194 -8.74 2.80 -16.23
C THR A 194 -9.46 3.91 -15.46
N ASP A 195 -10.68 4.25 -15.87
CA ASP A 195 -11.52 5.28 -15.25
C ASP A 195 -12.00 4.92 -13.82
N LYS A 196 -11.68 3.75 -13.32
CA LYS A 196 -12.07 3.26 -11.99
C LYS A 196 -10.97 2.38 -11.44
N ALA A 197 -10.81 2.41 -10.11
CA ALA A 197 -9.88 1.53 -9.43
C ALA A 197 -10.16 0.05 -9.75
N PRO A 198 -9.11 -0.73 -10.01
CA PRO A 198 -9.26 -2.14 -10.30
C PRO A 198 -9.70 -2.95 -9.06
N PHE A 199 -10.19 -4.16 -9.31
CA PHE A 199 -10.23 -5.20 -8.30
C PHE A 199 -8.85 -5.81 -8.13
N ILE A 200 -8.41 -5.97 -6.90
CA ILE A 200 -7.19 -6.67 -6.53
C ILE A 200 -7.58 -8.01 -5.90
N SER A 201 -6.93 -9.07 -6.31
CA SER A 201 -7.12 -10.41 -5.74
C SER A 201 -5.78 -11.13 -5.62
N GLU A 202 -5.59 -11.86 -4.54
CA GLU A 202 -4.41 -12.68 -4.28
C GLU A 202 -4.83 -14.06 -3.83
N LEU A 203 -4.07 -15.05 -4.26
CA LEU A 203 -4.16 -16.44 -3.80
C LEU A 203 -2.76 -16.92 -3.45
N ARG A 204 -2.61 -17.46 -2.26
CA ARG A 204 -1.42 -18.20 -1.81
C ARG A 204 -1.88 -19.58 -1.36
N ALA A 205 -1.23 -20.61 -1.82
CA ALA A 205 -1.57 -21.98 -1.43
C ALA A 205 -0.29 -22.79 -1.20
N ASN A 206 -0.17 -23.36 -0.01
CA ASN A 206 0.79 -24.41 0.30
C ASN A 206 0.07 -25.74 0.17
N LEU A 207 0.38 -26.52 -0.86
CA LEU A 207 -0.26 -27.79 -1.16
C LEU A 207 0.65 -28.92 -0.67
N GLY A 208 0.57 -29.18 0.64
CA GLY A 208 1.45 -30.09 1.34
C GLY A 208 2.84 -29.50 1.58
N LYS A 209 3.87 -30.37 1.62
CA LYS A 209 5.22 -29.94 1.97
C LYS A 209 5.99 -29.33 0.81
N ASN A 210 5.60 -29.64 -0.41
CA ASN A 210 6.48 -29.47 -1.57
C ASN A 210 6.01 -28.40 -2.56
N ILE A 211 4.73 -28.04 -2.58
CA ILE A 211 4.18 -27.14 -3.60
C ILE A 211 3.67 -25.86 -2.96
N LYS A 212 4.19 -24.72 -3.41
CA LYS A 212 3.69 -23.41 -3.06
C LYS A 212 3.24 -22.69 -4.34
N LEU A 213 2.03 -22.18 -4.32
CA LEU A 213 1.43 -21.41 -5.39
C LEU A 213 1.17 -20.00 -4.88
N GLU A 214 1.61 -19.00 -5.64
CA GLU A 214 1.32 -17.60 -5.36
C GLU A 214 0.81 -16.94 -6.63
N THR A 215 -0.30 -16.25 -6.53
CA THR A 215 -0.83 -15.49 -7.68
C THR A 215 -1.51 -14.22 -7.21
N SER A 216 -1.36 -13.17 -7.99
CA SER A 216 -2.07 -11.92 -7.80
C SER A 216 -2.65 -11.44 -9.13
N PHE A 217 -3.83 -10.85 -9.06
CA PHE A 217 -4.57 -10.37 -10.23
C PHE A 217 -5.08 -8.95 -9.98
N GLU A 218 -4.95 -8.16 -11.01
CA GLU A 218 -5.54 -6.85 -11.13
C GLU A 218 -6.55 -6.88 -12.28
N ILE A 219 -7.81 -6.73 -11.96
CA ILE A 219 -8.92 -6.85 -12.91
C ILE A 219 -9.64 -5.52 -13.01
N ALA A 220 -9.98 -5.09 -14.22
CA ALA A 220 -10.69 -3.85 -14.43
C ALA A 220 -12.03 -3.83 -13.65
N SER A 221 -12.48 -2.62 -13.30
CA SER A 221 -13.67 -2.41 -12.46
C SER A 221 -14.94 -3.06 -13.02
N ASP A 222 -15.03 -3.24 -14.32
CA ASP A 222 -16.15 -3.90 -15.00
C ASP A 222 -16.03 -5.43 -15.04
N LEU A 223 -14.98 -6.00 -14.45
CA LEU A 223 -14.62 -7.42 -14.42
C LEU A 223 -14.38 -8.06 -15.80
N LYS A 224 -14.35 -7.26 -16.88
CA LYS A 224 -14.24 -7.77 -18.26
C LYS A 224 -12.81 -7.81 -18.78
N LYS A 225 -11.89 -7.09 -18.13
CA LYS A 225 -10.51 -6.95 -18.62
C LYS A 225 -9.52 -7.29 -17.52
N PHE A 226 -8.61 -8.18 -17.83
CA PHE A 226 -7.42 -8.42 -17.03
C PHE A 226 -6.40 -7.31 -17.30
N ILE A 227 -5.90 -6.64 -16.24
CA ILE A 227 -4.95 -5.53 -16.34
C ILE A 227 -3.54 -6.05 -16.14
N SER A 228 -3.30 -6.70 -15.04
CA SER A 228 -2.01 -7.27 -14.70
C SER A 228 -2.15 -8.47 -13.78
N GLY A 229 -1.12 -9.27 -13.70
CA GLY A 229 -1.06 -10.34 -12.73
C GLY A 229 0.27 -11.05 -12.74
N HIS A 230 0.45 -11.80 -11.71
CA HIS A 230 1.63 -12.61 -11.55
C HIS A 230 1.21 -13.99 -11.05
N LEU A 231 1.91 -15.00 -11.55
CA LEU A 231 1.79 -16.39 -11.12
C LEU A 231 3.17 -16.88 -10.73
N GLY A 232 3.31 -17.40 -9.52
CA GLY A 232 4.50 -18.06 -9.01
C GLY A 232 4.18 -19.48 -8.59
N LEU A 233 4.98 -20.43 -9.01
CA LEU A 233 4.96 -21.82 -8.56
C LEU A 233 6.34 -22.17 -8.02
N ILE A 234 6.38 -22.72 -6.82
CA ILE A 234 7.61 -23.22 -6.18
C ILE A 234 7.39 -24.69 -5.88
N TYR A 235 8.31 -25.51 -6.31
CA TYR A 235 8.34 -26.94 -6.00
C TYR A 235 9.64 -27.27 -5.26
N GLU A 236 9.53 -27.71 -4.01
CA GLU A 236 10.65 -28.13 -3.16
C GLU A 236 10.68 -29.67 -3.09
N TRP A 237 11.75 -30.34 -3.53
CA TRP A 237 11.85 -31.81 -3.45
C TRP A 237 12.79 -32.30 -2.36
N GLU A 238 13.73 -31.47 -1.91
CA GLU A 238 14.63 -31.73 -0.79
C GLU A 238 14.89 -30.43 -0.04
N GLU A 239 15.30 -30.52 1.22
CA GLU A 239 15.62 -29.35 2.02
C GLU A 239 16.71 -28.50 1.34
N GLY A 240 16.36 -27.27 0.99
CA GLY A 240 17.25 -26.33 0.30
C GLY A 240 17.32 -26.45 -1.23
N THR A 241 16.54 -27.37 -1.85
CA THR A 241 16.49 -27.54 -3.30
C THR A 241 15.10 -27.24 -3.82
N ASP A 242 14.94 -26.17 -4.59
CA ASP A 242 13.65 -25.76 -5.15
C ASP A 242 13.72 -25.48 -6.66
N PHE A 243 12.57 -25.65 -7.31
CA PHE A 243 12.31 -25.16 -8.66
C PHE A 243 11.29 -24.03 -8.59
N ARG A 244 11.59 -22.90 -9.23
CA ARG A 244 10.72 -21.72 -9.23
C ARG A 244 10.32 -21.35 -10.66
N LEU A 245 9.02 -21.33 -10.91
CA LEU A 245 8.46 -20.78 -12.13
C LEU A 245 7.73 -19.48 -11.79
N ARG A 246 8.05 -18.40 -12.49
CA ARG A 246 7.37 -17.12 -12.33
C ARG A 246 6.93 -16.59 -13.69
N SER A 247 5.65 -16.26 -13.81
CA SER A 247 5.09 -15.58 -14.96
C SER A 247 4.51 -14.24 -14.51
N VAL A 248 4.81 -13.17 -15.26
CA VAL A 248 4.28 -11.83 -15.00
C VAL A 248 3.64 -11.33 -16.29
N HIS A 249 2.38 -10.98 -16.21
CA HIS A 249 1.66 -10.33 -17.29
C HIS A 249 1.31 -8.90 -16.90
N LYS A 250 1.73 -7.93 -17.71
CA LYS A 250 1.37 -6.53 -17.52
C LYS A 250 0.95 -5.95 -18.87
N LYS A 251 -0.27 -5.47 -18.97
CA LYS A 251 -0.73 -4.78 -20.17
C LYS A 251 0.01 -3.45 -20.26
N LYS A 252 0.70 -3.19 -21.38
CA LYS A 252 1.33 -1.88 -21.62
C LYS A 252 0.25 -0.80 -21.61
N PRO A 253 0.45 0.33 -20.92
CA PRO A 253 -0.43 1.47 -21.04
C PRO A 253 -0.45 1.89 -22.51
N ARG A 254 -1.62 2.06 -23.11
CA ARG A 254 -1.74 2.72 -24.40
C ARG A 254 -1.51 4.20 -24.13
N TYR A 255 -0.34 4.70 -24.45
CA TYR A 255 -0.15 6.13 -24.56
C TYR A 255 -1.08 6.61 -25.65
N LEU A 256 -2.03 7.46 -25.32
CA LEU A 256 -2.76 8.25 -26.28
C LEU A 256 -1.72 9.17 -26.94
N THR A 257 -1.27 8.78 -28.12
CA THR A 257 -0.57 9.71 -29.01
C THR A 257 -1.63 10.71 -29.48
N SER A 258 -1.57 11.91 -28.90
CA SER A 258 -2.25 13.10 -29.37
C SER A 258 -1.64 13.58 -30.68
#